data_91ddef9900b52c60e0e7fb214eb01c9a
#
_entry.id   91ddef9900b52c60e0e7fb214eb01c9a
#
_cell.length_a   1.000
_cell.length_b   1.000
_cell.length_c   1.000
_cell.angle_alpha   90.00
_cell.angle_beta   90.00
_cell.angle_gamma   90.00
#
_symmetry.space_group_name_H-M   'P 1'
#
loop_
_entity.id
_entity.type
_entity.pdbx_description
1 polymer ?
#
loop_
_entity_poly.entity_id
_entity_poly.type
_entity_poly.pdbx_seq_one_letter_code
_entity_poly.pdbx_strand_id
1 'polypeptide(L)'
;MTTRRGLTYKPSDIRKNGVRVLRSSNITEDSFTLGDEDVFVVREAVNIDCARANDILITAANGSSRLVGKHTIITGIPEESAVHGGFMLLGTTKEPHFVNASMGSSWYRRFIELFVAGGNGAIGNLSKNDLDNQEIAIPSEEEQKIIGSFFRQLDHLITLHQRKRSRLSVIFEIEHLQFI
;
A
#
# COMPACT_ATOMS: atom_id res chain seq x y z
N MET A 1 0.26 10.68 -11.91
CA MET A 1 -0.27 10.33 -10.56
C MET A 1 -0.34 11.59 -9.71
N THR A 2 -1.40 11.78 -8.94
CA THR A 2 -1.50 12.87 -7.95
C THR A 2 -1.45 12.26 -6.56
N THR A 3 -0.59 12.78 -5.66
CA THR A 3 -0.48 12.25 -4.31
C THR A 3 -1.15 13.15 -3.27
N ARG A 4 -1.61 12.55 -2.17
CA ARG A 4 -2.28 13.24 -1.05
C ARG A 4 -1.64 12.81 0.27
N ARG A 5 -1.58 13.74 1.25
CA ARG A 5 -1.14 13.47 2.63
C ARG A 5 -2.29 12.86 3.43
N GLY A 6 -1.95 12.00 4.37
CA GLY A 6 -2.92 11.30 5.21
C GLY A 6 -3.44 12.08 6.39
N LEU A 7 -4.45 11.50 7.03
CA LEU A 7 -5.12 12.03 8.21
C LEU A 7 -4.21 12.03 9.43
N THR A 8 -4.12 13.15 10.10
CA THR A 8 -3.61 13.23 11.47
C THR A 8 -4.81 13.28 12.43
N TYR A 9 -4.86 12.37 13.39
CA TYR A 9 -5.94 12.24 14.36
C TYR A 9 -5.38 12.15 15.78
N LYS A 10 -6.23 12.43 16.77
CA LYS A 10 -5.88 12.36 18.19
C LYS A 10 -6.23 10.98 18.76
N PRO A 11 -5.59 10.53 19.84
CA PRO A 11 -6.00 9.31 20.54
C PRO A 11 -7.48 9.32 20.97
N SER A 12 -8.02 10.50 21.30
CA SER A 12 -9.43 10.69 21.65
C SER A 12 -10.41 10.41 20.49
N ASP A 13 -9.94 10.40 19.26
CA ASP A 13 -10.76 10.18 18.07
C ASP A 13 -10.93 8.69 17.75
N ILE A 14 -10.11 7.83 18.37
CA ILE A 14 -10.10 6.39 18.13
C ILE A 14 -11.37 5.75 18.67
N ARG A 15 -11.98 4.86 17.89
CA ARG A 15 -13.18 4.10 18.22
C ARG A 15 -13.02 2.64 17.82
N LYS A 16 -13.90 1.80 18.38
CA LYS A 16 -13.99 0.39 17.99
C LYS A 16 -14.51 0.23 16.55
N ASN A 17 -15.38 1.13 16.12
CA ASN A 17 -15.98 1.17 14.79
C ASN A 17 -15.98 2.62 14.28
N GLY A 18 -15.91 2.82 12.98
CA GLY A 18 -15.89 4.16 12.37
C GLY A 18 -15.23 4.13 10.99
N VAL A 19 -14.54 5.20 10.65
CA VAL A 19 -13.75 5.27 9.41
C VAL A 19 -12.39 4.63 9.67
N ARG A 20 -12.05 3.63 8.87
CA ARG A 20 -10.77 2.90 8.95
C ARG A 20 -9.60 3.79 8.57
N VAL A 21 -8.51 3.72 9.32
CA VAL A 21 -7.26 4.42 9.00
C VAL A 21 -6.25 3.44 8.44
N LEU A 22 -5.98 3.54 7.14
CA LEU A 22 -5.02 2.72 6.44
C LEU A 22 -3.59 3.14 6.81
N ARG A 23 -2.76 2.16 7.17
CA ARG A 23 -1.41 2.33 7.69
C ARG A 23 -0.44 1.40 6.95
N SER A 24 0.84 1.44 7.30
CA SER A 24 1.86 0.54 6.76
C SER A 24 1.57 -0.94 7.03
N SER A 25 0.82 -1.26 8.11
CA SER A 25 0.34 -2.62 8.40
C SER A 25 -0.64 -3.17 7.36
N ASN A 26 -1.28 -2.30 6.58
CA ASN A 26 -2.16 -2.71 5.48
C ASN A 26 -1.41 -3.03 4.18
N ILE A 27 -0.07 -2.95 4.18
CA ILE A 27 0.80 -3.36 3.08
C ILE A 27 1.63 -4.57 3.53
N THR A 28 1.25 -5.76 3.10
CA THR A 28 1.94 -7.01 3.43
C THR A 28 2.49 -7.65 2.16
N GLU A 29 3.82 -7.77 2.05
CA GLU A 29 4.50 -8.38 0.89
C GLU A 29 3.99 -7.82 -0.46
N ASP A 30 3.86 -6.49 -0.56
CA ASP A 30 3.34 -5.79 -1.73
C ASP A 30 1.84 -6.02 -2.04
N SER A 31 1.10 -6.63 -1.13
CA SER A 31 -0.35 -6.85 -1.21
C SER A 31 -1.10 -5.98 -0.21
N PHE A 32 -2.29 -5.53 -0.59
CA PHE A 32 -3.19 -4.83 0.31
C PHE A 32 -3.94 -5.83 1.20
N THR A 33 -3.97 -5.55 2.50
CA THR A 33 -4.71 -6.37 3.47
C THR A 33 -5.43 -5.50 4.48
N LEU A 34 -6.59 -5.97 4.93
CA LEU A 34 -7.31 -5.42 6.07
C LEU A 34 -7.16 -6.38 7.23
N GLY A 35 -6.91 -5.85 8.43
CA GLY A 35 -6.69 -6.64 9.64
C GLY A 35 -7.64 -6.27 10.78
N ASP A 36 -7.75 -7.16 11.76
CA ASP A 36 -8.54 -6.93 12.97
C ASP A 36 -7.90 -5.87 13.88
N GLU A 37 -6.59 -5.64 13.73
CA GLU A 37 -5.82 -4.61 14.45
C GLU A 37 -5.86 -3.23 13.78
N ASP A 38 -6.70 -3.05 12.74
CA ASP A 38 -6.83 -1.77 12.08
C ASP A 38 -7.45 -0.72 13.01
N VAL A 39 -6.95 0.50 12.92
CA VAL A 39 -7.47 1.64 13.71
C VAL A 39 -8.69 2.23 13.01
N PHE A 40 -9.68 2.59 13.80
CA PHE A 40 -10.86 3.33 13.34
C PHE A 40 -10.98 4.64 14.10
N VAL A 41 -11.47 5.66 13.41
CA VAL A 41 -11.71 6.99 13.99
C VAL A 41 -13.16 7.41 13.79
N VAL A 42 -13.62 8.34 14.64
CA VAL A 42 -14.94 8.97 14.45
C VAL A 42 -14.99 9.71 13.11
N ARG A 43 -16.15 9.73 12.48
CA ARG A 43 -16.33 10.39 11.17
C ARG A 43 -16.02 11.89 11.24
N GLU A 44 -16.30 12.54 12.35
CA GLU A 44 -16.09 13.95 12.59
C GLU A 44 -14.60 14.34 12.62
N ALA A 45 -13.71 13.39 12.89
CA ALA A 45 -12.25 13.61 12.83
C ALA A 45 -11.70 13.57 11.39
N VAL A 46 -12.49 13.09 10.43
CA VAL A 46 -12.04 12.93 9.05
C VAL A 46 -12.24 14.23 8.30
N ASN A 47 -11.13 14.89 7.99
CA ASN A 47 -11.07 16.17 7.28
C ASN A 47 -10.33 16.08 5.94
N ILE A 48 -10.16 14.86 5.42
CA ILE A 48 -9.58 14.57 4.11
C ILE A 48 -10.51 13.66 3.31
N ASP A 49 -10.32 13.61 1.99
CA ASP A 49 -11.05 12.69 1.15
C ASP A 49 -10.75 11.23 1.50
N CYS A 50 -11.79 10.41 1.47
CA CYS A 50 -11.66 8.97 1.66
C CYS A 50 -10.80 8.32 0.57
N ALA A 51 -10.15 7.23 0.94
CA ALA A 51 -9.45 6.36 0.02
C ALA A 51 -10.48 5.56 -0.81
N ARG A 52 -10.12 5.26 -2.05
CA ARG A 52 -10.97 4.50 -2.98
C ARG A 52 -10.24 3.25 -3.45
N ALA A 53 -10.99 2.27 -3.89
CA ALA A 53 -10.42 1.16 -4.64
C ALA A 53 -9.66 1.69 -5.87
N ASN A 54 -8.51 1.09 -6.16
CA ASN A 54 -7.55 1.51 -7.18
C ASN A 54 -6.69 2.74 -6.85
N ASP A 55 -6.85 3.38 -5.70
CA ASP A 55 -5.80 4.26 -5.19
C ASP A 55 -4.55 3.44 -4.80
N ILE A 56 -3.37 4.05 -4.84
CA ILE A 56 -2.10 3.42 -4.45
C ILE A 56 -1.74 3.93 -3.05
N LEU A 57 -1.72 3.04 -2.08
CA LEU A 57 -1.29 3.31 -0.71
C LEU A 57 0.24 3.22 -0.64
N ILE A 58 0.90 4.25 -0.10
CA ILE A 58 2.37 4.34 -0.06
C ILE A 58 2.81 4.67 1.37
N THR A 59 3.74 3.91 1.93
CA THR A 59 4.33 4.21 3.23
C THR A 59 5.30 5.38 3.11
N ALA A 60 4.95 6.52 3.68
CA ALA A 60 5.77 7.73 3.66
C ALA A 60 6.74 7.81 4.84
N ALA A 61 6.32 7.33 6.01
CA ALA A 61 7.14 7.28 7.21
C ALA A 61 6.86 6.02 8.03
N ASN A 62 7.90 5.44 8.60
CA ASN A 62 7.81 4.28 9.48
C ASN A 62 9.05 4.20 10.37
N GLY A 63 8.94 3.60 11.56
CA GLY A 63 10.08 3.33 12.43
C GLY A 63 11.14 2.37 11.82
N SER A 64 10.77 1.64 10.77
CA SER A 64 11.69 0.84 9.97
C SER A 64 11.85 1.44 8.59
N SER A 65 13.08 1.81 8.21
CA SER A 65 13.41 2.34 6.88
C SER A 65 13.08 1.37 5.75
N ARG A 66 13.03 0.06 6.04
CA ARG A 66 12.66 -0.99 5.06
C ARG A 66 11.20 -0.91 4.60
N LEU A 67 10.33 -0.26 5.39
CA LEU A 67 8.92 -0.11 5.08
C LEU A 67 8.62 1.17 4.34
N VAL A 68 9.51 2.17 4.41
CA VAL A 68 9.31 3.44 3.70
C VAL A 68 9.45 3.22 2.20
N GLY A 69 8.50 3.74 1.45
CA GLY A 69 8.40 3.53 0.01
C GLY A 69 7.62 2.27 -0.41
N LYS A 70 7.31 1.33 0.51
CA LYS A 70 6.40 0.22 0.17
C LYS A 70 5.04 0.75 -0.26
N HIS A 71 4.50 0.13 -1.29
CA HIS A 71 3.25 0.58 -1.90
C HIS A 71 2.40 -0.59 -2.37
N THR A 72 1.11 -0.38 -2.49
CA THR A 72 0.16 -1.37 -3.03
C THR A 72 -1.12 -0.69 -3.52
N ILE A 73 -1.86 -1.36 -4.39
CA ILE A 73 -3.19 -0.91 -4.83
C ILE A 73 -4.22 -1.30 -3.76
N ILE A 74 -5.03 -0.33 -3.35
CA ILE A 74 -6.16 -0.56 -2.44
C ILE A 74 -7.24 -1.36 -3.15
N THR A 75 -7.70 -2.44 -2.53
CA THR A 75 -8.75 -3.31 -3.03
C THR A 75 -9.75 -3.67 -1.92
N GLY A 76 -10.99 -3.97 -2.31
CA GLY A 76 -11.97 -4.56 -1.39
C GLY A 76 -12.45 -3.67 -0.24
N ILE A 77 -12.28 -2.36 -0.33
CA ILE A 77 -12.86 -1.42 0.64
C ILE A 77 -14.20 -0.86 0.12
N PRO A 78 -15.21 -0.72 0.98
CA PRO A 78 -16.42 0.04 0.64
C PRO A 78 -16.10 1.53 0.40
N GLU A 79 -16.94 2.19 -0.38
CA GLU A 79 -16.83 3.63 -0.55
C GLU A 79 -16.94 4.36 0.79
N GLU A 80 -16.22 5.46 0.95
CA GLU A 80 -16.19 6.32 2.13
C GLU A 80 -15.89 5.63 3.48
N SER A 81 -15.40 4.39 3.47
CA SER A 81 -15.15 3.60 4.68
C SER A 81 -13.74 3.75 5.25
N ALA A 82 -12.80 4.30 4.48
CA ALA A 82 -11.41 4.37 4.88
C ALA A 82 -10.71 5.66 4.45
N VAL A 83 -9.72 6.06 5.23
CA VAL A 83 -8.75 7.13 4.92
C VAL A 83 -7.34 6.59 5.16
N HIS A 84 -6.33 7.22 4.61
CA HIS A 84 -4.94 6.88 4.91
C HIS A 84 -4.41 7.72 6.08
N GLY A 85 -3.58 7.13 6.93
CA GLY A 85 -2.99 7.79 8.10
C GLY A 85 -1.86 8.76 7.74
N GLY A 86 -1.51 9.65 8.64
CA GLY A 86 -0.54 10.75 8.43
C GLY A 86 0.87 10.31 8.04
N PHE A 87 1.22 9.05 8.27
CA PHE A 87 2.49 8.44 7.84
C PHE A 87 2.41 7.78 6.46
N MET A 88 1.29 7.92 5.77
CA MET A 88 1.05 7.38 4.45
C MET A 88 0.87 8.51 3.42
N LEU A 89 1.16 8.20 2.18
CA LEU A 89 0.70 8.95 1.01
C LEU A 89 -0.31 8.09 0.24
N LEU A 90 -1.23 8.76 -0.44
CA LEU A 90 -2.20 8.11 -1.30
C LEU A 90 -2.07 8.67 -2.71
N GLY A 91 -1.77 7.81 -3.67
CA GLY A 91 -1.65 8.15 -5.09
C GLY A 91 -2.91 7.81 -5.85
N THR A 92 -3.45 8.77 -6.59
CA THR A 92 -4.57 8.56 -7.52
C THR A 92 -4.10 8.72 -8.96
N THR A 93 -4.44 7.80 -9.84
CA THR A 93 -4.01 7.78 -11.24
C THR A 93 -5.05 7.08 -12.12
N LYS A 94 -5.02 7.34 -13.44
CA LYS A 94 -5.88 6.66 -14.41
C LYS A 94 -5.52 5.18 -14.61
N GLU A 95 -4.23 4.86 -14.56
CA GLU A 95 -3.70 3.51 -14.80
C GLU A 95 -2.97 2.98 -13.55
N PRO A 96 -3.70 2.62 -12.47
CA PRO A 96 -3.11 2.27 -11.19
C PRO A 96 -2.21 1.03 -11.25
N HIS A 97 -2.59 0.02 -12.04
CA HIS A 97 -1.79 -1.19 -12.18
C HIS A 97 -0.45 -0.94 -12.87
N PHE A 98 -0.44 -0.09 -13.91
CA PHE A 98 0.80 0.34 -14.55
C PHE A 98 1.69 1.13 -13.59
N VAL A 99 1.13 2.12 -12.90
CA VAL A 99 1.91 2.96 -11.98
C VAL A 99 2.46 2.12 -10.82
N ASN A 100 1.65 1.24 -10.23
CA ASN A 100 2.10 0.36 -9.16
C ASN A 100 3.23 -0.57 -9.63
N ALA A 101 3.12 -1.17 -10.81
CA ALA A 101 4.19 -2.00 -11.39
C ALA A 101 5.45 -1.18 -11.70
N SER A 102 5.28 0.03 -12.23
CA SER A 102 6.39 0.96 -12.49
C SER A 102 7.14 1.34 -11.21
N MET A 103 6.43 1.57 -10.10
CA MET A 103 7.04 1.81 -8.78
C MET A 103 7.79 0.57 -8.24
N GLY A 104 7.51 -0.64 -8.72
CA GLY A 104 8.33 -1.83 -8.45
C GLY A 104 9.66 -1.88 -9.20
N SER A 105 9.94 -0.96 -10.12
CA SER A 105 11.10 -0.98 -10.99
C SER A 105 12.33 -0.23 -10.42
N SER A 106 13.43 -0.24 -11.18
CA SER A 106 14.73 0.32 -10.75
C SER A 106 14.70 1.83 -10.48
N TRP A 107 13.88 2.61 -11.21
CA TRP A 107 13.82 4.05 -10.99
C TRP A 107 13.28 4.41 -9.60
N TYR A 108 12.24 3.72 -9.16
CA TYR A 108 11.64 3.98 -7.85
C TYR A 108 12.55 3.52 -6.70
N ARG A 109 13.21 2.37 -6.86
CA ARG A 109 14.23 1.91 -5.91
C ARG A 109 15.33 2.95 -5.75
N ARG A 110 15.88 3.43 -6.86
CA ARG A 110 16.92 4.49 -6.85
C ARG A 110 16.41 5.79 -6.23
N PHE A 111 15.15 6.15 -6.52
CA PHE A 111 14.53 7.32 -5.90
C PHE A 111 14.45 7.15 -4.37
N ILE A 112 14.00 6.02 -3.85
CA ILE A 112 13.96 5.74 -2.41
C ILE A 112 15.37 5.78 -1.80
N GLU A 113 16.36 5.21 -2.44
CA GLU A 113 17.76 5.24 -1.98
C GLU A 113 18.32 6.67 -1.89
N LEU A 114 17.99 7.54 -2.81
CA LEU A 114 18.50 8.91 -2.87
C LEU A 114 17.76 9.88 -1.93
N PHE A 115 16.45 9.76 -1.81
CA PHE A 115 15.61 10.75 -1.14
C PHE A 115 15.09 10.30 0.24
N VAL A 116 15.13 8.99 0.53
CA VAL A 116 14.59 8.43 1.78
C VAL A 116 15.69 7.88 2.68
N ALA A 117 16.79 7.39 2.13
CA ALA A 117 17.94 6.92 2.89
C ALA A 117 18.59 8.12 3.59
N GLY A 118 18.09 8.47 4.77
CA GLY A 118 18.69 9.52 5.61
C GLY A 118 20.16 9.19 5.90
N GLY A 119 21.07 10.05 5.51
CA GLY A 119 22.45 9.98 5.94
C GLY A 119 22.52 9.95 7.47
N ASN A 120 23.50 9.22 8.05
CA ASN A 120 23.76 9.13 9.48
C ASN A 120 22.73 8.41 10.35
N GLY A 121 22.00 7.42 9.82
CA GLY A 121 21.07 6.58 10.60
C GLY A 121 19.75 7.27 10.99
N ALA A 122 19.45 8.43 10.44
CA ALA A 122 18.15 9.06 10.56
C ALA A 122 17.11 8.22 9.80
N ILE A 123 15.94 8.04 10.40
CA ILE A 123 14.80 7.40 9.72
C ILE A 123 14.35 8.37 8.63
N GLY A 124 14.55 7.98 7.37
CA GLY A 124 14.14 8.77 6.23
C GLY A 124 12.62 8.83 6.10
N ASN A 125 12.10 9.96 5.66
CA ASN A 125 10.70 10.13 5.32
C ASN A 125 10.59 10.37 3.81
N LEU A 126 9.66 9.68 3.17
CA LEU A 126 9.30 9.96 1.79
C LEU A 126 8.50 11.26 1.72
N SER A 127 9.10 12.28 1.14
CA SER A 127 8.42 13.56 0.93
C SER A 127 7.43 13.45 -0.24
N LYS A 128 6.21 13.96 -0.01
CA LYS A 128 5.22 14.10 -1.09
C LYS A 128 5.78 14.91 -2.27
N ASN A 129 6.46 16.03 -1.96
CA ASN A 129 6.98 16.92 -3.01
C ASN A 129 8.07 16.24 -3.82
N ASP A 130 8.97 15.47 -3.18
CA ASP A 130 10.03 14.75 -3.89
C ASP A 130 9.45 13.69 -4.81
N LEU A 131 8.40 12.98 -4.37
CA LEU A 131 7.72 11.99 -5.21
C LEU A 131 6.95 12.65 -6.37
N ASP A 132 6.22 13.73 -6.12
CA ASP A 132 5.44 14.43 -7.14
C ASP A 132 6.33 15.09 -8.23
N ASN A 133 7.57 15.46 -7.87
CA ASN A 133 8.53 16.06 -8.78
C ASN A 133 9.38 15.04 -9.56
N GLN A 134 9.14 13.73 -9.36
CA GLN A 134 9.84 12.73 -10.16
C GLN A 134 9.32 12.71 -11.59
N GLU A 135 10.22 13.00 -12.52
CA GLU A 135 9.97 12.87 -13.94
C GLU A 135 10.45 11.50 -14.43
N ILE A 136 9.55 10.74 -15.00
CA ILE A 136 9.84 9.44 -15.60
C ILE A 136 9.29 9.38 -17.03
N ALA A 137 10.01 8.70 -17.90
CA ALA A 137 9.47 8.37 -19.22
C ALA A 137 8.35 7.34 -19.05
N ILE A 138 7.20 7.62 -19.65
CA ILE A 138 6.05 6.70 -19.63
C ILE A 138 5.65 6.34 -21.07
N PRO A 139 5.18 5.11 -21.32
CA PRO A 139 4.67 4.70 -22.62
C PRO A 139 3.30 5.36 -22.91
N SER A 140 2.77 5.12 -24.09
CA SER A 140 1.41 5.56 -24.47
C SER A 140 0.35 5.02 -23.51
N GLU A 141 -0.82 5.67 -23.42
CA GLU A 141 -1.92 5.20 -22.56
C GLU A 141 -2.36 3.77 -22.87
N GLU A 142 -2.31 3.36 -24.13
CA GLU A 142 -2.65 1.99 -24.55
C GLU A 142 -1.61 0.97 -24.04
N GLU A 143 -0.34 1.29 -24.16
CA GLU A 143 0.73 0.45 -23.63
C GLU A 143 0.68 0.37 -22.10
N GLN A 144 0.37 1.48 -21.41
CA GLN A 144 0.17 1.48 -19.95
C GLN A 144 -0.92 0.50 -19.54
N LYS A 145 -2.06 0.46 -20.25
CA LYS A 145 -3.15 -0.49 -20.00
C LYS A 145 -2.72 -1.93 -20.20
N ILE A 146 -1.99 -2.21 -21.27
CA ILE A 146 -1.49 -3.55 -21.59
C ILE A 146 -0.51 -4.02 -20.49
N ILE A 147 0.48 -3.18 -20.15
CA ILE A 147 1.47 -3.48 -19.12
C ILE A 147 0.80 -3.65 -17.76
N GLY A 148 -0.09 -2.73 -17.38
CA GLY A 148 -0.84 -2.82 -16.13
C GLY A 148 -1.69 -4.08 -16.02
N SER A 149 -2.37 -4.48 -17.11
CA SER A 149 -3.16 -5.71 -17.16
C SER A 149 -2.27 -6.96 -17.01
N PHE A 150 -1.11 -6.98 -17.65
CA PHE A 150 -0.15 -8.08 -17.53
C PHE A 150 0.33 -8.27 -16.07
N PHE A 151 0.77 -7.21 -15.42
CA PHE A 151 1.22 -7.30 -14.02
C PHE A 151 0.08 -7.67 -13.07
N ARG A 152 -1.13 -7.13 -13.27
CA ARG A 152 -2.31 -7.55 -12.50
C ARG A 152 -2.59 -9.06 -12.60
N GLN A 153 -2.44 -9.64 -13.80
CA GLN A 153 -2.60 -11.08 -13.98
C GLN A 153 -1.51 -11.88 -13.27
N LEU A 154 -0.25 -11.41 -13.30
CA LEU A 154 0.84 -12.03 -12.57
C LEU A 154 0.59 -12.00 -11.06
N ASP A 155 0.20 -10.87 -10.50
CA ASP A 155 -0.12 -10.72 -9.07
C ASP A 155 -1.25 -11.66 -8.66
N HIS A 156 -2.28 -11.79 -9.50
CA HIS A 156 -3.36 -12.75 -9.28
C HIS A 156 -2.87 -14.21 -9.25
N LEU A 157 -2.03 -14.61 -10.19
CA LEU A 157 -1.44 -15.95 -10.22
C LEU A 157 -0.56 -16.21 -9.00
N ILE A 158 0.28 -15.26 -8.60
CA ILE A 158 1.11 -15.35 -7.39
C ILE A 158 0.22 -15.56 -6.17
N THR A 159 -0.82 -14.76 -6.01
CA THR A 159 -1.77 -14.87 -4.89
C THR A 159 -2.46 -16.24 -4.86
N LEU A 160 -2.88 -16.77 -6.00
CA LEU A 160 -3.48 -18.11 -6.09
C LEU A 160 -2.49 -19.20 -5.68
N HIS A 161 -1.23 -19.11 -6.13
CA HIS A 161 -0.20 -20.06 -5.75
C HIS A 161 0.13 -20.02 -4.26
N GLN A 162 0.24 -18.83 -3.67
CA GLN A 162 0.46 -18.65 -2.23
C GLN A 162 -0.68 -19.27 -1.41
N ARG A 163 -1.94 -19.02 -1.79
CA ARG A 163 -3.12 -19.62 -1.12
C ARG A 163 -3.14 -21.13 -1.24
N LYS A 164 -2.80 -21.68 -2.41
CA LYS A 164 -2.71 -23.14 -2.61
C LYS A 164 -1.64 -23.74 -1.72
N ARG A 165 -0.45 -23.11 -1.65
CA ARG A 165 0.66 -23.56 -0.80
C ARG A 165 0.30 -23.55 0.68
N SER A 166 -0.34 -22.48 1.17
CA SER A 166 -0.79 -22.39 2.57
C SER A 166 -1.81 -23.48 2.91
N ARG A 167 -2.77 -23.76 2.00
CA ARG A 167 -3.73 -24.85 2.23
C ARG A 167 -3.08 -26.22 2.28
N LEU A 168 -2.11 -26.50 1.42
CA LEU A 168 -1.37 -27.77 1.43
C LEU A 168 -0.55 -27.92 2.71
N SER A 169 0.09 -26.85 3.20
CA SER A 169 0.83 -26.89 4.49
C SER A 169 -0.09 -27.27 5.64
N VAL A 170 -1.28 -26.66 5.74
CA VAL A 170 -2.27 -26.99 6.78
C VAL A 170 -2.74 -28.45 6.68
N ILE A 171 -2.96 -28.97 5.47
CA ILE A 171 -3.37 -30.37 5.28
C ILE A 171 -2.27 -31.31 5.76
N PHE A 172 -1.01 -31.05 5.40
CA PHE A 172 0.13 -31.85 5.87
C PHE A 172 0.29 -31.83 7.38
N GLU A 173 0.07 -30.69 8.04
CA GLU A 173 0.10 -30.60 9.51
C GLU A 173 -1.01 -31.41 10.16
N ILE A 174 -2.23 -31.39 9.62
CA ILE A 174 -3.36 -32.16 10.14
C ILE A 174 -3.12 -33.67 9.97
N GLU A 175 -2.63 -34.11 8.82
CA GLU A 175 -2.30 -35.51 8.58
C GLU A 175 -1.20 -36.02 9.54
N HIS A 176 -0.19 -35.20 9.83
CA HIS A 176 0.86 -35.55 10.79
C HIS A 176 0.36 -35.71 12.22
N LEU A 177 -0.63 -34.89 12.63
CA LEU A 177 -1.24 -34.97 13.95
C LEU A 177 -2.18 -36.18 14.15
N GLN A 178 -2.62 -36.84 13.07
CA GLN A 178 -3.45 -38.04 13.13
C GLN A 178 -2.63 -39.34 13.27
N PHE A 179 -1.32 -39.25 13.11
CA PHE A 179 -0.42 -40.42 13.20
C PHE A 179 0.45 -40.46 14.50
N ILE A 180 0.14 -39.61 15.49
CA ILE A 180 0.68 -39.60 16.84
C ILE A 180 -0.41 -40.03 17.84
#